data_7f8bc0b50be92d11a04c333c6f51a96a
#
_entry.id   7f8bc0b50be92d11a04c333c6f51a96a
#
_cell.length_a   1.000
_cell.length_b   1.000
_cell.length_c   1.000
_cell.angle_alpha   90.00
_cell.angle_beta   90.00
_cell.angle_gamma   90.00
#
_symmetry.space_group_name_H-M   'P 1'
#
loop_
_entity.id
_entity.type
_entity.pdbx_description
1 polymer ?
#
loop_
_entity_poly.entity_id
_entity_poly.type
_entity_poly.pdbx_seq_one_letter_code
_entity_poly.pdbx_strand_id
1 'polypeptide(L)'
;MALAVLVGHAIVKHLSGAIMGQDSFIPVATNARSRSDLVERGFSRQPLRVDVDIARSLEALSHAAWSVPKDKYYDEGDRYRSLNRVRAEIVEGGVKVWLSEESTPYVQLKKYNTTIGGQPREYAPLPPAIAGSIGVRKMIAHHLYYLPLSTVGTKYLVNVHLIRFTATPGRPCDTSPPGLHKDGEKYIATHLVGRCGAQGGEVIITDNGKQEMDRFTMRESGECYVFDDDRIWHMLTPVAVLEGNQYAYRDTLAFDMLPEGWEPVK
;
A
#
# COMPACT_ATOMS: atom_id res chain seq x y z
N MET A 1 9.15 24.11 18.30
CA MET A 1 8.97 23.85 16.85
C MET A 1 10.25 23.86 16.01
N ALA A 2 11.39 24.34 16.51
CA ALA A 2 12.63 24.44 15.71
C ALA A 2 13.54 23.20 15.73
N LEU A 3 13.33 22.25 16.63
CA LEU A 3 14.19 21.06 16.77
C LEU A 3 13.81 19.90 15.82
N ALA A 4 12.57 19.84 15.34
CA ALA A 4 12.11 18.77 14.45
C ALA A 4 12.61 18.91 13.00
N VAL A 5 12.98 20.12 12.56
CA VAL A 5 13.41 20.38 11.18
C VAL A 5 14.86 19.98 10.93
N LEU A 6 15.70 19.97 11.96
CA LEU A 6 17.15 19.65 11.82
C LEU A 6 17.44 18.16 11.74
N VAL A 7 16.60 17.30 12.31
CA VAL A 7 16.76 15.83 12.26
C VAL A 7 16.41 15.27 10.88
N GLY A 8 15.41 15.86 10.20
CA GLY A 8 15.00 15.42 8.87
C GLY A 8 16.09 15.59 7.79
N HIS A 9 16.94 16.62 7.89
CA HIS A 9 18.00 16.86 6.90
C HIS A 9 19.22 15.94 7.03
N ALA A 10 19.47 15.39 8.21
CA ALA A 10 20.62 14.49 8.45
C ALA A 10 20.34 13.06 7.96
N ILE A 11 19.09 12.57 8.06
CA ILE A 11 18.72 11.24 7.64
C ILE A 11 18.70 11.13 6.11
N VAL A 12 18.25 12.19 5.41
CA VAL A 12 18.24 12.23 3.94
C VAL A 12 19.64 12.19 3.34
N LYS A 13 20.65 12.75 3.99
CA LYS A 13 22.04 12.74 3.50
C LYS A 13 22.75 11.38 3.58
N HIS A 14 22.32 10.47 4.45
CA HIS A 14 22.90 9.13 4.55
C HIS A 14 22.24 8.12 3.61
N LEU A 15 21.05 8.41 3.07
CA LEU A 15 20.36 7.58 2.09
C LEU A 15 20.70 7.95 0.63
N SER A 16 21.43 9.03 0.39
CA SER A 16 21.72 9.53 -0.96
C SER A 16 22.80 8.77 -1.75
N GLY A 17 23.36 7.70 -1.21
CA GLY A 17 24.46 6.93 -1.83
C GLY A 17 24.07 5.67 -2.60
N ALA A 18 22.78 5.30 -2.63
CA ALA A 18 22.33 4.09 -3.33
C ALA A 18 21.18 4.41 -4.27
N ILE A 19 21.48 5.00 -5.37
CA ILE A 19 21.22 4.72 -6.68
C ILE A 19 20.01 4.58 -7.51
N MET A 20 19.92 5.31 -8.42
CA MET A 20 19.19 5.16 -9.68
C MET A 20 19.79 4.01 -10.51
N GLY A 21 19.03 2.96 -10.82
CA GLY A 21 19.33 2.11 -11.97
C GLY A 21 19.90 0.71 -11.78
N GLN A 22 19.98 0.14 -10.58
CA GLN A 22 20.32 -1.27 -10.43
C GLN A 22 19.10 -2.13 -10.12
N ASP A 23 18.85 -3.15 -10.96
CA ASP A 23 17.95 -4.26 -10.66
C ASP A 23 18.36 -4.85 -9.32
N SER A 24 17.53 -4.76 -8.31
CA SER A 24 17.83 -5.36 -7.01
C SER A 24 17.17 -6.71 -6.93
N PHE A 25 17.97 -7.77 -7.03
CA PHE A 25 17.50 -9.11 -6.71
C PHE A 25 17.21 -9.20 -5.20
N ILE A 26 15.99 -9.59 -4.88
CA ILE A 26 15.52 -9.81 -3.52
C ILE A 26 15.28 -11.31 -3.35
N PRO A 27 16.10 -12.03 -2.58
CA PRO A 27 15.85 -13.43 -2.28
C PRO A 27 14.61 -13.56 -1.40
N VAL A 28 13.75 -14.53 -1.70
CA VAL A 28 12.52 -14.77 -0.93
C VAL A 28 12.51 -16.20 -0.43
N ALA A 29 12.37 -16.36 0.89
CA ALA A 29 12.18 -17.67 1.50
C ALA A 29 10.74 -18.15 1.29
N THR A 30 10.54 -19.44 1.06
CA THR A 30 9.23 -20.03 0.82
C THR A 30 8.27 -19.86 2.00
N ASN A 31 7.07 -19.32 1.74
CA ASN A 31 5.94 -19.29 2.68
C ASN A 31 4.68 -19.84 1.99
N ALA A 32 4.55 -21.15 2.01
CA ALA A 32 3.47 -21.86 1.35
C ALA A 32 2.06 -21.44 1.85
N ARG A 33 1.94 -20.98 3.10
CA ARG A 33 0.66 -20.63 3.71
C ARG A 33 0.01 -19.41 3.09
N SER A 34 0.78 -18.34 2.81
CA SER A 34 0.23 -17.15 2.16
C SER A 34 -0.35 -17.47 0.79
N ARG A 35 0.32 -18.34 0.02
CA ARG A 35 -0.19 -18.76 -1.29
C ARG A 35 -1.45 -19.62 -1.15
N SER A 36 -1.50 -20.55 -0.19
CA SER A 36 -2.67 -21.38 0.09
C SER A 36 -3.89 -20.53 0.45
N ASP A 37 -3.73 -19.58 1.38
CA ASP A 37 -4.80 -18.67 1.78
C ASP A 37 -5.36 -17.87 0.59
N LEU A 38 -4.49 -17.32 -0.28
CA LEU A 38 -4.91 -16.61 -1.48
C LEU A 38 -5.67 -17.50 -2.47
N VAL A 39 -5.22 -18.75 -2.67
CA VAL A 39 -5.87 -19.69 -3.55
C VAL A 39 -7.22 -20.14 -2.99
N GLU A 40 -7.31 -20.41 -1.71
CA GLU A 40 -8.52 -20.96 -1.08
C GLU A 40 -9.55 -19.88 -0.76
N ARG A 41 -9.10 -18.75 -0.15
CA ARG A 41 -9.95 -17.73 0.42
C ARG A 41 -10.02 -16.45 -0.40
N GLY A 42 -9.06 -16.20 -1.30
CA GLY A 42 -8.91 -14.96 -2.05
C GLY A 42 -8.18 -13.85 -1.28
N PHE A 43 -7.80 -14.07 -0.03
CA PHE A 43 -7.01 -13.13 0.76
C PHE A 43 -6.13 -13.85 1.79
N SER A 44 -5.07 -13.17 2.25
CA SER A 44 -4.20 -13.65 3.32
C SER A 44 -3.81 -12.51 4.25
N ARG A 45 -3.72 -12.82 5.55
CA ARG A 45 -3.24 -11.94 6.63
C ARG A 45 -1.94 -12.45 7.26
N GLN A 46 -1.15 -13.20 6.51
CA GLN A 46 0.10 -13.72 7.05
C GLN A 46 1.06 -12.57 7.38
N PRO A 47 1.60 -12.52 8.60
CA PRO A 47 2.46 -11.43 9.00
C PRO A 47 3.74 -11.42 8.16
N LEU A 48 4.12 -10.24 7.70
CA LEU A 48 5.42 -9.99 7.14
C LEU A 48 6.47 -10.10 8.24
N ARG A 49 7.56 -10.85 7.99
CA ARG A 49 8.72 -10.81 8.90
C ARG A 49 9.44 -9.48 8.71
N VAL A 50 9.27 -8.59 9.68
CA VAL A 50 9.94 -7.29 9.68
C VAL A 50 11.40 -7.48 10.10
N ASP A 51 12.31 -7.32 9.15
CA ASP A 51 13.75 -7.24 9.40
C ASP A 51 14.21 -5.78 9.54
N VAL A 52 15.50 -5.57 9.75
CA VAL A 52 16.08 -4.23 9.97
C VAL A 52 15.87 -3.28 8.77
N ASP A 53 15.88 -3.80 7.54
CA ASP A 53 15.69 -2.97 6.34
C ASP A 53 14.24 -2.55 6.18
N ILE A 54 13.31 -3.47 6.44
CA ILE A 54 11.88 -3.19 6.43
C ILE A 54 11.54 -2.21 7.55
N ALA A 55 12.06 -2.41 8.76
CA ALA A 55 11.83 -1.49 9.88
C ALA A 55 12.30 -0.06 9.57
N ARG A 56 13.51 0.10 9.03
CA ARG A 56 14.04 1.41 8.60
C ARG A 56 13.19 2.05 7.49
N SER A 57 12.69 1.25 6.55
CA SER A 57 11.84 1.76 5.48
C SER A 57 10.47 2.19 6.00
N LEU A 58 9.86 1.45 6.93
CA LEU A 58 8.61 1.83 7.59
C LEU A 58 8.78 3.14 8.39
N GLU A 59 9.88 3.31 9.09
CA GLU A 59 10.22 4.57 9.78
C GLU A 59 10.35 5.73 8.79
N ALA A 60 11.10 5.56 7.70
CA ALA A 60 11.24 6.59 6.67
C ALA A 60 9.89 6.95 6.01
N LEU A 61 9.03 5.96 5.75
CA LEU A 61 7.67 6.16 5.24
C LEU A 61 6.78 6.92 6.24
N SER A 62 6.87 6.60 7.53
CA SER A 62 6.14 7.32 8.59
C SER A 62 6.53 8.80 8.63
N HIS A 63 7.81 9.11 8.50
CA HIS A 63 8.27 10.51 8.39
C HIS A 63 7.81 11.18 7.09
N ALA A 64 7.92 10.48 5.96
CA ALA A 64 7.50 11.02 4.65
C ALA A 64 6.00 11.32 4.60
N ALA A 65 5.17 10.54 5.30
CA ALA A 65 3.72 10.71 5.33
C ALA A 65 3.28 12.11 5.81
N TRP A 66 4.10 12.81 6.60
CA TRP A 66 3.83 14.20 7.02
C TRP A 66 4.01 15.23 5.90
N SER A 67 4.68 14.88 4.81
CA SER A 67 4.96 15.76 3.68
C SER A 67 4.20 15.36 2.41
N VAL A 68 3.39 14.30 2.46
CA VAL A 68 2.55 13.88 1.33
C VAL A 68 1.47 14.93 1.09
N PRO A 69 1.26 15.38 -0.16
CA PRO A 69 0.22 16.36 -0.47
C PRO A 69 -1.19 15.84 -0.21
N LYS A 70 -2.11 16.74 0.13
CA LYS A 70 -3.54 16.42 0.22
C LYS A 70 -4.04 15.87 -1.12
N ASP A 71 -4.85 14.82 -1.05
CA ASP A 71 -5.48 14.22 -2.23
C ASP A 71 -6.56 15.16 -2.77
N LYS A 72 -6.27 15.84 -3.87
CA LYS A 72 -7.15 16.83 -4.52
C LYS A 72 -8.36 16.20 -5.23
N TYR A 73 -8.41 14.89 -5.34
CA TYR A 73 -9.49 14.16 -6.00
C TYR A 73 -10.52 13.60 -5.01
N TYR A 74 -10.36 13.93 -3.73
CA TYR A 74 -11.23 13.42 -2.69
C TYR A 74 -11.52 14.49 -1.63
N ASP A 75 -12.76 14.93 -1.56
CA ASP A 75 -13.19 16.05 -0.70
C ASP A 75 -13.80 15.61 0.65
N GLU A 76 -14.12 14.33 0.81
CA GLU A 76 -14.82 13.79 1.99
C GLU A 76 -13.85 13.41 3.12
N GLY A 77 -13.04 14.36 3.58
CA GLY A 77 -12.10 14.12 4.65
C GLY A 77 -10.67 14.58 4.34
N ASP A 78 -9.79 14.37 5.29
CA ASP A 78 -8.39 14.77 5.17
C ASP A 78 -7.53 13.56 4.82
N ARG A 79 -7.54 13.20 3.53
CA ARG A 79 -6.69 12.18 2.94
C ARG A 79 -5.52 12.83 2.19
N TYR A 80 -4.34 12.23 2.35
CA TYR A 80 -3.10 12.61 1.67
C TYR A 80 -2.59 11.39 0.92
N ARG A 81 -2.07 11.56 -0.31
CA ARG A 81 -1.68 10.43 -1.13
C ARG A 81 -0.48 10.76 -2.02
N SER A 82 0.47 9.84 -2.09
CA SER A 82 1.54 9.79 -3.09
C SER A 82 1.43 8.54 -3.94
N LEU A 83 2.09 8.54 -5.10
CA LEU A 83 2.15 7.39 -5.99
C LEU A 83 3.53 7.30 -6.65
N ASN A 84 4.15 6.15 -6.52
CA ASN A 84 5.29 5.75 -7.34
C ASN A 84 4.95 4.49 -8.12
N ARG A 85 5.67 4.25 -9.20
CA ARG A 85 5.60 3.01 -9.95
C ARG A 85 6.88 2.22 -9.81
N VAL A 86 6.70 0.92 -9.67
CA VAL A 86 7.79 -0.06 -9.57
C VAL A 86 7.52 -1.16 -10.58
N ARG A 87 8.55 -1.61 -11.27
CA ARG A 87 8.48 -2.82 -12.07
C ARG A 87 9.16 -3.95 -11.32
N ALA A 88 8.66 -5.15 -11.52
CA ALA A 88 9.23 -6.34 -10.92
C ALA A 88 9.16 -7.54 -11.88
N GLU A 89 10.08 -8.49 -11.70
CA GLU A 89 10.12 -9.75 -12.44
C GLU A 89 10.42 -10.90 -11.49
N ILE A 90 9.60 -11.95 -11.57
CA ILE A 90 9.84 -13.18 -10.82
C ILE A 90 10.98 -13.93 -11.50
N VAL A 91 12.01 -14.23 -10.73
CA VAL A 91 13.16 -14.99 -11.17
C VAL A 91 13.37 -16.20 -10.25
N GLU A 92 14.28 -17.10 -10.64
CA GLU A 92 14.60 -18.24 -9.79
C GLU A 92 15.11 -17.78 -8.42
N GLY A 93 14.49 -18.25 -7.35
CA GLY A 93 14.87 -17.96 -5.97
C GLY A 93 14.49 -16.57 -5.46
N GLY A 94 13.80 -15.72 -6.23
CA GLY A 94 13.45 -14.38 -5.76
C GLY A 94 12.74 -13.49 -6.79
N VAL A 95 12.86 -12.20 -6.58
CA VAL A 95 12.23 -11.17 -7.40
C VAL A 95 13.24 -10.06 -7.69
N LYS A 96 13.33 -9.63 -8.94
CA LYS A 96 13.99 -8.38 -9.32
C LYS A 96 13.00 -7.24 -9.16
N VAL A 97 13.38 -6.14 -8.53
CA VAL A 97 12.51 -4.99 -8.25
C VAL A 97 13.26 -3.69 -8.53
N TRP A 98 12.67 -2.82 -9.37
CA TRP A 98 13.28 -1.52 -9.70
C TRP A 98 12.22 -0.42 -9.87
N LEU A 99 12.60 0.82 -9.61
CA LEU A 99 11.71 1.97 -9.85
C LEU A 99 11.44 2.13 -11.34
N SER A 100 10.19 2.42 -11.69
CA SER A 100 9.80 2.76 -13.05
C SER A 100 9.89 4.27 -13.24
N GLU A 101 10.38 4.69 -14.41
CA GLU A 101 10.36 6.10 -14.82
C GLU A 101 9.00 6.50 -15.44
N GLU A 102 8.05 5.57 -15.55
CA GLU A 102 6.74 5.84 -16.13
C GLU A 102 5.93 6.80 -15.27
N SER A 103 5.45 7.85 -15.91
CA SER A 103 4.64 8.90 -15.31
C SER A 103 3.25 8.97 -15.98
N THR A 104 2.55 7.85 -16.06
CA THR A 104 1.17 7.85 -16.56
C THR A 104 0.18 8.16 -15.44
N PRO A 105 -0.93 8.88 -15.70
CA PRO A 105 -1.96 9.08 -14.71
C PRO A 105 -2.51 7.76 -14.15
N TYR A 106 -2.89 7.77 -12.88
CA TYR A 106 -3.58 6.64 -12.27
C TYR A 106 -5.07 6.70 -12.62
N VAL A 107 -5.61 5.62 -13.17
CA VAL A 107 -7.01 5.54 -13.59
C VAL A 107 -7.61 4.24 -13.09
N GLN A 108 -8.70 4.33 -12.32
CA GLN A 108 -9.55 3.19 -12.01
C GLN A 108 -10.81 3.25 -12.89
N LEU A 109 -11.34 2.10 -13.27
CA LEU A 109 -12.59 2.08 -14.05
C LEU A 109 -13.78 2.56 -13.20
N LYS A 110 -14.72 3.27 -13.83
CA LYS A 110 -15.91 3.83 -13.15
C LYS A 110 -16.77 2.76 -12.46
N LYS A 111 -16.80 1.54 -12.96
CA LYS A 111 -17.56 0.44 -12.35
C LYS A 111 -16.99 -0.01 -10.99
N TYR A 112 -15.70 0.20 -10.73
CA TYR A 112 -15.04 -0.12 -9.47
C TYR A 112 -15.05 1.08 -8.51
N ASN A 113 -14.78 2.26 -9.03
CA ASN A 113 -14.83 3.50 -8.26
C ASN A 113 -15.94 4.41 -8.82
N THR A 114 -17.12 4.34 -8.24
CA THR A 114 -18.31 5.06 -8.72
C THR A 114 -18.20 6.57 -8.53
N THR A 115 -17.36 7.03 -7.62
CA THR A 115 -17.17 8.45 -7.28
C THR A 115 -16.23 9.14 -8.26
N ILE A 116 -15.03 8.64 -8.42
CA ILE A 116 -13.97 9.29 -9.21
C ILE A 116 -13.34 8.36 -10.28
N GLY A 117 -13.96 7.24 -10.54
CA GLY A 117 -13.51 6.30 -11.59
C GLY A 117 -13.66 6.89 -12.99
N GLY A 118 -12.77 6.51 -13.89
CA GLY A 118 -12.65 7.06 -15.24
C GLY A 118 -11.88 8.39 -15.30
N GLN A 119 -11.61 9.02 -14.16
CA GLN A 119 -10.84 10.27 -14.12
C GLN A 119 -9.34 9.95 -14.01
N PRO A 120 -8.50 10.49 -14.90
CA PRO A 120 -7.05 10.45 -14.74
C PRO A 120 -6.60 11.24 -13.52
N ARG A 121 -5.81 10.62 -12.66
CA ARG A 121 -5.32 11.21 -11.40
C ARG A 121 -3.80 11.22 -11.35
N GLU A 122 -3.24 12.35 -11.03
CA GLU A 122 -1.81 12.53 -10.85
C GLU A 122 -1.52 12.81 -9.38
N TYR A 123 -0.60 12.03 -8.82
CA TYR A 123 -0.15 12.16 -7.44
C TYR A 123 1.35 12.46 -7.42
N ALA A 124 1.77 13.28 -6.50
CA ALA A 124 3.19 13.53 -6.29
C ALA A 124 3.90 12.24 -5.85
N PRO A 125 5.05 11.90 -6.43
CA PRO A 125 5.80 10.73 -6.01
C PRO A 125 6.52 10.97 -4.69
N LEU A 126 6.77 9.90 -3.94
CA LEU A 126 7.76 9.90 -2.88
C LEU A 126 9.18 10.03 -3.48
N PRO A 127 10.14 10.59 -2.72
CA PRO A 127 11.54 10.56 -3.13
C PRO A 127 11.99 9.15 -3.50
N PRO A 128 12.77 8.96 -4.60
CA PRO A 128 13.25 7.64 -5.03
C PRO A 128 13.97 6.85 -3.95
N ALA A 129 14.70 7.52 -3.06
CA ALA A 129 15.38 6.91 -1.93
C ALA A 129 14.42 6.24 -0.92
N ILE A 130 13.17 6.69 -0.85
CA ILE A 130 12.12 6.13 0.02
C ILE A 130 11.35 5.06 -0.74
N ALA A 131 10.77 5.41 -1.89
CA ALA A 131 9.96 4.48 -2.69
C ALA A 131 10.77 3.27 -3.20
N GLY A 132 12.05 3.46 -3.49
CA GLY A 132 12.99 2.40 -3.93
C GLY A 132 13.88 1.86 -2.82
N SER A 133 13.57 2.12 -1.54
CA SER A 133 14.38 1.59 -0.43
C SER A 133 14.37 0.07 -0.40
N ILE A 134 15.43 -0.52 0.14
CA ILE A 134 15.57 -1.99 0.19
C ILE A 134 14.41 -2.65 0.93
N GLY A 135 13.89 -2.05 2.01
CA GLY A 135 12.75 -2.60 2.73
C GLY A 135 11.45 -2.54 1.93
N VAL A 136 11.18 -1.45 1.17
CA VAL A 136 10.02 -1.38 0.26
C VAL A 136 10.12 -2.45 -0.81
N ARG A 137 11.30 -2.64 -1.42
CA ARG A 137 11.54 -3.71 -2.41
C ARG A 137 11.35 -5.10 -1.80
N LYS A 138 11.79 -5.34 -0.57
CA LYS A 138 11.55 -6.60 0.16
C LYS A 138 10.07 -6.85 0.41
N MET A 139 9.30 -5.83 0.81
CA MET A 139 7.84 -5.94 0.99
C MET A 139 7.15 -6.30 -0.33
N ILE A 140 7.49 -5.62 -1.43
CA ILE A 140 6.96 -5.93 -2.77
C ILE A 140 7.33 -7.36 -3.17
N ALA A 141 8.61 -7.74 -3.08
CA ALA A 141 9.08 -9.07 -3.44
C ALA A 141 8.40 -10.18 -2.63
N HIS A 142 8.21 -9.95 -1.32
CA HIS A 142 7.49 -10.88 -0.45
C HIS A 142 6.09 -11.19 -0.99
N HIS A 143 5.30 -10.18 -1.34
CA HIS A 143 3.96 -10.42 -1.87
C HIS A 143 4.01 -11.07 -3.25
N LEU A 144 4.75 -10.47 -4.18
CA LEU A 144 4.80 -10.96 -5.56
C LEU A 144 5.20 -12.43 -5.68
N TYR A 145 6.13 -12.90 -4.85
CA TYR A 145 6.63 -14.27 -4.91
C TYR A 145 5.56 -15.32 -4.57
N TYR A 146 4.56 -14.95 -3.78
CA TYR A 146 3.48 -15.85 -3.32
C TYR A 146 2.17 -15.71 -4.07
N LEU A 147 2.06 -14.76 -4.98
CA LEU A 147 0.83 -14.61 -5.77
C LEU A 147 0.59 -15.88 -6.61
N PRO A 148 -0.68 -16.32 -6.73
CA PRO A 148 -1.01 -17.52 -7.48
C PRO A 148 -0.52 -17.51 -8.94
N LEU A 149 -0.51 -16.33 -9.58
CA LEU A 149 -0.05 -16.16 -10.97
C LEU A 149 1.47 -15.99 -11.11
N SER A 150 2.22 -15.92 -10.01
CA SER A 150 3.67 -15.73 -10.05
C SER A 150 4.39 -17.02 -10.40
N THR A 151 4.95 -17.04 -11.59
CA THR A 151 5.90 -18.06 -12.06
C THR A 151 7.15 -17.36 -12.55
N VAL A 152 8.28 -18.07 -12.67
CA VAL A 152 9.52 -17.52 -13.22
C VAL A 152 9.26 -16.89 -14.59
N GLY A 153 9.71 -15.67 -14.79
CA GLY A 153 9.47 -14.86 -15.98
C GLY A 153 8.23 -13.96 -15.91
N THR A 154 7.34 -14.13 -14.91
CA THR A 154 6.19 -13.22 -14.74
C THR A 154 6.68 -11.82 -14.37
N LYS A 155 6.22 -10.82 -15.12
CA LYS A 155 6.51 -9.41 -14.87
C LYS A 155 5.29 -8.70 -14.28
N TYR A 156 5.55 -7.70 -13.46
CA TYR A 156 4.54 -6.89 -12.78
C TYR A 156 4.81 -5.40 -12.93
N LEU A 157 3.74 -4.64 -13.11
CA LEU A 157 3.70 -3.23 -12.73
C LEU A 157 3.12 -3.15 -11.33
N VAL A 158 3.79 -2.42 -10.43
CA VAL A 158 3.33 -2.22 -9.05
C VAL A 158 3.14 -0.73 -8.80
N ASN A 159 1.92 -0.32 -8.52
CA ASN A 159 1.65 1.02 -8.01
C ASN A 159 1.92 1.02 -6.50
N VAL A 160 2.75 1.92 -6.05
CA VAL A 160 3.16 2.07 -4.64
C VAL A 160 2.52 3.34 -4.10
N HIS A 161 1.53 3.20 -3.23
CA HIS A 161 0.80 4.32 -2.63
C HIS A 161 1.15 4.48 -1.17
N LEU A 162 1.64 5.66 -0.76
CA LEU A 162 1.62 6.05 0.64
C LEU A 162 0.37 6.91 0.87
N ILE A 163 -0.50 6.47 1.76
CA ILE A 163 -1.78 7.11 2.04
C ILE A 163 -1.86 7.42 3.52
N ARG A 164 -2.14 8.68 3.85
CA ARG A 164 -2.45 9.14 5.20
C ARG A 164 -3.92 9.55 5.28
N PHE A 165 -4.60 9.06 6.29
CA PHE A 165 -5.91 9.53 6.74
C PHE A 165 -5.73 10.26 8.06
N THR A 166 -6.33 11.44 8.19
CA THR A 166 -6.28 12.21 9.44
C THR A 166 -7.68 12.59 9.90
N ALA A 167 -7.88 12.65 11.22
CA ALA A 167 -9.13 13.05 11.82
C ALA A 167 -8.92 14.02 12.99
N THR A 168 -9.93 14.84 13.24
CA THR A 168 -10.04 15.71 14.42
C THR A 168 -11.39 15.46 15.11
N PRO A 169 -11.59 15.88 16.37
CA PRO A 169 -12.86 15.66 17.05
C PRO A 169 -14.06 16.18 16.23
N GLY A 170 -15.06 15.31 16.05
CA GLY A 170 -16.24 15.61 15.23
C GLY A 170 -16.03 15.60 13.71
N ARG A 171 -14.80 15.36 13.23
CA ARG A 171 -14.48 15.28 11.79
C ARG A 171 -13.69 13.99 11.51
N PRO A 172 -14.37 12.85 11.39
CA PRO A 172 -13.71 11.62 10.93
C PRO A 172 -13.25 11.77 9.49
N CYS A 173 -12.28 10.97 9.09
CA CYS A 173 -11.88 10.81 7.69
C CYS A 173 -12.54 9.56 7.12
N ASP A 174 -13.43 9.75 6.17
CA ASP A 174 -13.98 8.65 5.40
C ASP A 174 -12.91 8.06 4.48
N THR A 175 -13.09 6.81 4.15
CA THR A 175 -12.21 6.12 3.22
C THR A 175 -12.86 6.07 1.85
N SER A 176 -12.10 6.25 0.80
CA SER A 176 -12.63 6.23 -0.55
C SER A 176 -12.28 4.96 -1.29
N PRO A 177 -13.24 4.36 -2.00
CA PRO A 177 -14.67 4.65 -2.00
C PRO A 177 -15.34 4.21 -0.70
N PRO A 178 -16.45 4.87 -0.29
CA PRO A 178 -17.17 4.44 0.91
C PRO A 178 -17.91 3.11 0.65
N GLY A 179 -17.96 2.27 1.68
CA GLY A 179 -18.62 0.97 1.62
C GLY A 179 -17.81 -0.11 0.90
N LEU A 180 -18.46 -1.25 0.69
CA LEU A 180 -17.85 -2.40 0.01
C LEU A 180 -17.59 -2.09 -1.46
N HIS A 181 -16.35 -2.27 -1.89
CA HIS A 181 -15.92 -2.00 -3.26
C HIS A 181 -14.82 -2.97 -3.71
N LYS A 182 -14.51 -2.91 -4.98
CA LYS A 182 -13.31 -3.46 -5.61
C LYS A 182 -12.49 -2.30 -6.15
N ASP A 183 -11.17 -2.45 -6.22
CA ASP A 183 -10.30 -1.41 -6.78
C ASP A 183 -10.13 -1.52 -8.29
N GLY A 184 -10.38 -2.71 -8.84
CA GLY A 184 -10.20 -2.98 -10.26
C GLY A 184 -8.75 -3.27 -10.63
N GLU A 185 -7.98 -3.69 -9.66
CA GLU A 185 -6.61 -4.17 -9.81
C GLU A 185 -6.60 -5.70 -9.67
N LYS A 186 -5.50 -6.39 -9.98
CA LYS A 186 -5.50 -7.86 -9.84
C LYS A 186 -5.25 -8.29 -8.41
N TYR A 187 -4.16 -7.81 -7.84
CA TYR A 187 -3.81 -8.10 -6.45
C TYR A 187 -3.47 -6.81 -5.72
N ILE A 188 -3.94 -6.69 -4.50
CA ILE A 188 -3.65 -5.55 -3.64
C ILE A 188 -3.06 -6.06 -2.33
N ALA A 189 -1.96 -5.43 -1.88
CA ALA A 189 -1.41 -5.62 -0.55
C ALA A 189 -1.39 -4.28 0.18
N THR A 190 -1.74 -4.30 1.45
CA THR A 190 -1.73 -3.09 2.29
C THR A 190 -0.97 -3.37 3.58
N HIS A 191 -0.01 -2.49 3.89
CA HIS A 191 0.75 -2.48 5.13
C HIS A 191 0.36 -1.30 6.00
N LEU A 192 0.26 -1.49 7.30
CA LEU A 192 0.22 -0.39 8.24
C LEU A 192 1.63 0.19 8.39
N VAL A 193 1.79 1.47 8.09
CA VAL A 193 3.02 2.23 8.35
C VAL A 193 3.00 2.80 9.78
N GLY A 194 1.85 3.34 10.18
CA GLY A 194 1.67 3.85 11.53
C GLY A 194 0.24 4.32 11.80
N ARG A 195 -0.12 4.40 13.07
CA ARG A 195 -1.37 5.02 13.53
C ARG A 195 -1.18 5.61 14.93
N CYS A 196 -1.88 6.69 15.20
CA CYS A 196 -1.87 7.31 16.51
C CYS A 196 -3.20 8.02 16.78
N GLY A 197 -3.70 7.93 18.02
CA GLY A 197 -4.92 8.57 18.45
C GLY A 197 -6.19 8.15 17.69
N ALA A 198 -6.13 7.08 16.90
CA ALA A 198 -7.16 6.68 15.95
C ALA A 198 -8.02 5.54 16.48
N GLN A 199 -9.34 5.69 16.36
CA GLN A 199 -10.32 4.61 16.37
C GLN A 199 -10.87 4.38 14.97
N GLY A 200 -11.53 3.24 14.72
CA GLY A 200 -11.95 2.85 13.37
C GLY A 200 -10.77 2.43 12.49
N GLY A 201 -10.89 2.60 11.19
CA GLY A 201 -9.92 2.05 10.24
C GLY A 201 -9.89 0.53 10.26
N GLU A 202 -11.05 -0.10 10.52
CA GLU A 202 -11.27 -1.53 10.50
C GLU A 202 -11.47 -1.99 9.06
N VAL A 203 -10.74 -3.01 8.67
CA VAL A 203 -10.86 -3.67 7.37
C VAL A 203 -11.96 -4.72 7.46
N ILE A 204 -12.88 -4.70 6.49
CA ILE A 204 -13.91 -5.71 6.32
C ILE A 204 -13.71 -6.35 4.96
N ILE A 205 -13.63 -7.67 4.92
CA ILE A 205 -13.46 -8.48 3.72
C ILE A 205 -14.70 -9.36 3.55
N THR A 206 -15.27 -9.36 2.34
CA THR A 206 -16.41 -10.22 1.99
C THR A 206 -16.11 -11.02 0.73
N ASP A 207 -16.82 -12.11 0.52
CA ASP A 207 -16.82 -12.81 -0.75
C ASP A 207 -17.59 -12.03 -1.85
N ASN A 208 -17.68 -12.61 -3.04
CA ASN A 208 -18.44 -12.02 -4.15
C ASN A 208 -19.97 -12.01 -3.91
N GLY A 209 -20.47 -12.82 -2.98
CA GLY A 209 -21.85 -12.79 -2.48
C GLY A 209 -22.08 -11.73 -1.41
N LYS A 210 -21.04 -10.97 -1.04
CA LYS A 210 -21.02 -9.97 0.05
C LYS A 210 -21.23 -10.56 1.44
N GLN A 211 -20.97 -11.86 1.62
CA GLN A 211 -20.92 -12.48 2.92
C GLN A 211 -19.58 -12.14 3.59
N GLU A 212 -19.61 -11.67 4.82
CA GLU A 212 -18.40 -11.30 5.57
C GLU A 212 -17.54 -12.55 5.82
N MET A 213 -16.26 -12.46 5.45
CA MET A 213 -15.26 -13.51 5.61
C MET A 213 -14.25 -13.19 6.70
N ASP A 214 -13.94 -11.89 6.90
CA ASP A 214 -13.02 -11.44 7.94
C ASP A 214 -13.25 -9.96 8.27
N ARG A 215 -12.88 -9.60 9.52
CA ARG A 215 -12.96 -8.24 10.05
C ARG A 215 -11.82 -8.02 11.04
N PHE A 216 -11.03 -6.99 10.82
CA PHE A 216 -9.87 -6.72 11.67
C PHE A 216 -9.40 -5.26 11.60
N THR A 217 -8.65 -4.85 12.61
CA THR A 217 -7.95 -3.57 12.62
C THR A 217 -6.45 -3.83 12.72
N MET A 218 -5.67 -3.32 11.78
CA MET A 218 -4.21 -3.30 11.89
C MET A 218 -3.80 -2.29 12.97
N ARG A 219 -2.93 -2.68 13.88
CA ARG A 219 -2.51 -1.91 15.06
C ARG A 219 -1.02 -1.62 15.07
N GLU A 220 -0.21 -2.60 14.67
CA GLU A 220 1.25 -2.54 14.72
C GLU A 220 1.83 -2.24 13.34
N SER A 221 2.89 -1.40 13.31
CA SER A 221 3.61 -1.10 12.07
C SER A 221 4.16 -2.38 11.44
N GLY A 222 3.96 -2.55 10.14
CA GLY A 222 4.34 -3.75 9.40
C GLY A 222 3.24 -4.82 9.30
N GLU A 223 2.16 -4.75 10.10
CA GLU A 223 0.99 -5.60 9.84
C GLU A 223 0.48 -5.38 8.43
N CYS A 224 0.09 -6.48 7.77
CA CYS A 224 -0.35 -6.42 6.39
C CYS A 224 -1.42 -7.45 6.06
N TYR A 225 -2.10 -7.22 4.95
CA TYR A 225 -2.94 -8.19 4.27
C TYR A 225 -2.79 -8.04 2.77
N VAL A 226 -3.07 -9.12 2.04
CA VAL A 226 -3.03 -9.17 0.58
C VAL A 226 -4.27 -9.91 0.08
N PHE A 227 -4.82 -9.48 -1.07
CA PHE A 227 -6.00 -10.09 -1.62
C PHE A 227 -6.05 -10.06 -3.15
N ASP A 228 -6.85 -10.96 -3.72
CA ASP A 228 -7.24 -11.02 -5.13
C ASP A 228 -8.55 -10.26 -5.31
N ASP A 229 -8.49 -9.09 -5.95
CA ASP A 229 -9.64 -8.18 -6.10
C ASP A 229 -10.78 -8.76 -6.95
N ASP A 230 -10.48 -9.73 -7.82
CA ASP A 230 -11.53 -10.45 -8.56
C ASP A 230 -12.41 -11.32 -7.65
N ARG A 231 -11.89 -11.74 -6.49
CA ARG A 231 -12.50 -12.74 -5.62
C ARG A 231 -13.18 -12.18 -4.39
N ILE A 232 -12.81 -10.98 -3.96
CA ILE A 232 -13.33 -10.38 -2.74
C ILE A 232 -13.88 -8.96 -2.97
N TRP A 233 -14.74 -8.50 -2.06
CA TRP A 233 -15.02 -7.09 -1.83
C TRP A 233 -14.39 -6.68 -0.51
N HIS A 234 -13.97 -5.44 -0.43
CA HIS A 234 -13.39 -4.91 0.80
C HIS A 234 -13.89 -3.52 1.12
N MET A 235 -13.76 -3.12 2.36
CA MET A 235 -13.94 -1.74 2.81
C MET A 235 -13.07 -1.46 4.02
N LEU A 236 -12.83 -0.18 4.23
CA LEU A 236 -12.22 0.33 5.45
C LEU A 236 -13.27 1.23 6.15
N THR A 237 -13.50 1.01 7.45
CA THR A 237 -14.36 1.92 8.21
C THR A 237 -13.69 3.29 8.39
N PRO A 238 -14.44 4.38 8.58
CA PRO A 238 -13.86 5.70 8.79
C PRO A 238 -12.83 5.71 9.91
N VAL A 239 -11.80 6.54 9.75
CA VAL A 239 -10.81 6.82 10.80
C VAL A 239 -11.32 8.01 11.60
N ALA A 240 -11.49 7.83 12.90
CA ALA A 240 -11.95 8.85 13.82
C ALA A 240 -10.96 9.03 14.98
N VAL A 241 -11.10 10.12 15.73
CA VAL A 241 -10.27 10.37 16.91
C VAL A 241 -10.74 9.50 18.07
N LEU A 242 -9.81 8.77 18.68
CA LEU A 242 -10.05 8.07 19.93
C LEU A 242 -10.32 9.10 21.05
N GLU A 243 -11.29 8.82 21.90
CA GLU A 243 -11.67 9.68 23.02
C GLU A 243 -10.46 10.16 23.83
N GLY A 244 -10.45 11.43 24.20
CA GLY A 244 -9.34 12.07 24.92
C GLY A 244 -8.22 12.61 24.02
N ASN A 245 -8.20 12.29 22.74
CA ASN A 245 -7.22 12.82 21.78
C ASN A 245 -7.78 14.02 21.00
N GLN A 246 -6.89 14.88 20.49
CA GLN A 246 -7.26 16.03 19.65
C GLN A 246 -6.98 15.81 18.16
N TYR A 247 -6.26 14.74 17.83
CA TYR A 247 -5.85 14.41 16.48
C TYR A 247 -5.62 12.90 16.34
N ALA A 248 -5.93 12.39 15.16
CA ALA A 248 -5.66 11.01 14.83
C ALA A 248 -5.09 10.91 13.42
N TYR A 249 -4.25 9.89 13.19
CA TYR A 249 -3.84 9.51 11.86
C TYR A 249 -3.72 7.99 11.70
N ARG A 250 -3.83 7.55 10.45
CA ARG A 250 -3.53 6.20 9.99
C ARG A 250 -2.80 6.28 8.66
N ASP A 251 -1.58 5.77 8.63
CA ASP A 251 -0.71 5.73 7.44
C ASP A 251 -0.61 4.31 6.92
N THR A 252 -0.77 4.16 5.62
CA THR A 252 -0.66 2.86 4.95
C THR A 252 0.20 2.95 3.72
N LEU A 253 0.96 1.89 3.47
CA LEU A 253 1.64 1.63 2.21
C LEU A 253 0.85 0.55 1.47
N ALA A 254 0.26 0.90 0.34
CA ALA A 254 -0.51 -0.02 -0.48
C ALA A 254 0.22 -0.31 -1.80
N PHE A 255 0.13 -1.55 -2.26
CA PHE A 255 0.67 -2.03 -3.52
C PHE A 255 -0.47 -2.58 -4.38
N ASP A 256 -0.72 -1.93 -5.54
CA ASP A 256 -1.55 -2.52 -6.58
C ASP A 256 -0.61 -3.29 -7.51
N MET A 257 -0.77 -4.60 -7.59
CA MET A 257 0.15 -5.50 -8.29
C MET A 257 -0.52 -6.09 -9.53
N LEU A 258 -0.09 -5.61 -10.69
CA LEU A 258 -0.68 -5.95 -11.99
C LEU A 258 0.30 -6.82 -12.78
N PRO A 259 -0.03 -8.10 -13.05
CA PRO A 259 0.73 -8.91 -13.98
C PRO A 259 0.72 -8.29 -15.38
N GLU A 260 1.85 -8.32 -16.09
CA GLU A 260 1.92 -7.82 -17.47
C GLU A 260 0.90 -8.55 -18.37
N GLY A 261 0.13 -7.78 -19.13
CA GLY A 261 -0.93 -8.30 -19.99
C GLY A 261 -2.26 -8.58 -19.26
N TRP A 262 -2.35 -8.34 -17.95
CA TRP A 262 -3.62 -8.43 -17.26
C TRP A 262 -4.48 -7.18 -17.56
N GLU A 263 -5.76 -7.41 -17.84
CA GLU A 263 -6.76 -6.35 -17.98
C GLU A 263 -7.92 -6.61 -17.02
N PRO A 264 -8.49 -5.55 -16.43
CA PRO A 264 -9.68 -5.69 -15.58
C PRO A 264 -10.82 -6.35 -16.35
N VAL A 265 -11.54 -7.27 -15.73
CA VAL A 265 -12.75 -7.88 -16.32
C VAL A 265 -13.72 -6.76 -16.70
N LYS A 266 -14.11 -6.71 -17.97
CA LYS A 266 -15.00 -5.67 -18.54
C LYS A 266 -16.44 -5.80 -18.02
#